data_ffb41af978b91ab7b9efaa1ba5868358
#
_entry.id   ffb41af978b91ab7b9efaa1ba5868358
#
_cell.length_a   1.000
_cell.length_b   1.000
_cell.length_c   1.000
_cell.angle_alpha   90.00
_cell.angle_beta   90.00
_cell.angle_gamma   90.00
#
_symmetry.space_group_name_H-M   'P 1'
#
loop_
_entity.id
_entity.type
_entity.pdbx_description
1 polymer ?
#
loop_
_entity_poly.entity_id
_entity_poly.type
_entity_poly.pdbx_seq_one_letter_code
_entity_poly.pdbx_strand_id
1 'polypeptide(L)'
;ANLDYDMWLGPAPQRPYNAKRVHYLFRFFWDYSAGQLTNFGAHHLDIVQWGLGMDNSGPLAVEGTARFHKQRWYEVPEWFELTYTYPNNIHVLCGQNNGTRGGVEFQGTRGKLFVDRRRIEADPPELLKQPLGDKDTRLPVSTNHHANWLEAIRAGRLPICDAEIGHRSATVC
;
A
#
# COMPACT_ATOMS: atom_id res chain seq x y z
N ALA A 1 2.24 18.90 -26.71
CA ALA A 1 3.36 18.76 -25.79
C ALA A 1 4.22 17.61 -26.29
N ASN A 2 5.52 17.82 -26.44
CA ASN A 2 6.43 16.78 -26.90
C ASN A 2 6.96 16.04 -25.66
N LEU A 3 6.74 14.73 -25.62
CA LEU A 3 7.33 13.86 -24.63
C LEU A 3 8.73 13.48 -25.09
N ASP A 4 9.74 13.73 -24.29
CA ASP A 4 11.06 13.11 -24.44
C ASP A 4 10.92 11.66 -23.97
N TYR A 5 10.73 10.74 -24.92
CA TYR A 5 10.39 9.38 -24.62
C TYR A 5 11.59 8.59 -24.07
N ASP A 6 12.80 8.90 -24.50
CA ASP A 6 14.00 8.23 -23.99
C ASP A 6 14.24 8.61 -22.52
N MET A 7 14.09 9.89 -22.19
CA MET A 7 14.15 10.35 -20.80
C MET A 7 13.03 9.74 -19.96
N TRP A 8 11.81 9.62 -20.51
CA TRP A 8 10.68 9.01 -19.81
C TRP A 8 10.91 7.52 -19.53
N LEU A 9 11.50 6.77 -20.46
CA LEU A 9 11.85 5.36 -20.26
C LEU A 9 12.83 5.16 -19.10
N GLY A 10 13.81 6.06 -18.98
CA GLY A 10 14.84 5.94 -17.96
C GLY A 10 15.53 4.57 -18.01
N PRO A 11 15.65 3.84 -16.90
CA PRO A 11 16.28 2.52 -16.84
C PRO A 11 15.41 1.36 -17.35
N ALA A 12 14.15 1.62 -17.73
CA ALA A 12 13.25 0.56 -18.22
C ALA A 12 13.71 0.04 -19.61
N PRO A 13 13.35 -1.21 -19.97
CA PRO A 13 13.70 -1.76 -21.27
C PRO A 13 13.24 -0.89 -22.43
N GLN A 14 14.09 -0.74 -23.44
CA GLN A 14 13.75 0.00 -24.66
C GLN A 14 12.58 -0.67 -25.37
N ARG A 15 11.52 0.11 -25.60
CA ARG A 15 10.31 -0.33 -26.32
C ARG A 15 9.85 0.78 -27.28
N PRO A 16 9.24 0.45 -28.41
CA PRO A 16 8.65 1.44 -29.30
C PRO A 16 7.61 2.30 -28.59
N TYR A 17 7.59 3.59 -28.89
CA TYR A 17 6.59 4.49 -28.34
C TYR A 17 5.17 4.01 -28.60
N ASN A 18 4.34 4.07 -27.57
CA ASN A 18 2.92 3.80 -27.64
C ASN A 18 2.19 4.74 -26.66
N ALA A 19 1.29 5.56 -27.16
CA ALA A 19 0.51 6.50 -26.34
C ALA A 19 -0.32 5.81 -25.24
N LYS A 20 -0.65 4.52 -25.39
CA LYS A 20 -1.34 3.71 -24.36
C LYS A 20 -0.41 3.17 -23.30
N ARG A 21 0.90 3.35 -23.41
CA ARG A 21 1.89 2.89 -22.43
C ARG A 21 2.37 4.02 -21.53
N VAL A 22 2.27 5.27 -21.94
CA VAL A 22 2.75 6.43 -21.20
C VAL A 22 1.65 7.11 -20.38
N HIS A 23 2.02 8.16 -19.62
CA HIS A 23 1.15 8.95 -18.75
C HIS A 23 0.38 8.07 -17.75
N TYR A 24 -0.93 8.19 -17.70
CA TYR A 24 -1.77 7.50 -16.72
C TYR A 24 -1.74 5.96 -16.83
N LEU A 25 -1.56 5.41 -18.02
CA LEU A 25 -1.68 3.96 -18.27
C LEU A 25 -0.40 3.17 -18.01
N PHE A 26 0.74 3.83 -17.78
CA PHE A 26 2.03 3.15 -17.51
C PHE A 26 1.93 2.12 -16.39
N ARG A 27 1.07 2.36 -15.43
CA ARG A 27 0.89 1.51 -14.24
C ARG A 27 0.44 0.09 -14.53
N PHE A 28 -0.07 -0.18 -15.73
CA PHE A 28 -0.56 -1.49 -16.13
C PHE A 28 0.48 -2.31 -16.92
N PHE A 29 1.72 -1.87 -16.94
CA PHE A 29 2.84 -2.55 -17.59
C PHE A 29 3.95 -2.84 -16.58
N TRP A 30 4.43 -4.09 -16.56
CA TRP A 30 5.42 -4.57 -15.59
C TRP A 30 6.73 -3.80 -15.62
N ASP A 31 7.14 -3.31 -16.78
CA ASP A 31 8.37 -2.52 -16.90
C ASP A 31 8.34 -1.24 -16.05
N TYR A 32 7.17 -0.80 -15.62
CA TYR A 32 7.00 0.50 -14.95
C TYR A 32 6.26 0.41 -13.62
N SER A 33 5.40 -0.59 -13.41
CA SER A 33 4.56 -0.71 -12.21
C SER A 33 3.90 -2.10 -12.15
N ALA A 34 3.11 -2.36 -11.11
CA ALA A 34 2.37 -3.61 -10.94
C ALA A 34 0.84 -3.40 -10.78
N GLY A 35 0.30 -2.43 -11.49
CA GLY A 35 -1.14 -2.22 -11.58
C GLY A 35 -1.80 -1.64 -10.33
N GLN A 36 -3.02 -2.07 -10.06
CA GLN A 36 -3.80 -1.55 -8.95
C GLN A 36 -3.26 -1.97 -7.57
N LEU A 37 -2.58 -3.09 -7.49
CA LEU A 37 -1.99 -3.55 -6.24
C LEU A 37 -0.93 -2.57 -5.74
N THR A 38 -0.02 -2.13 -6.60
CA THR A 38 1.00 -1.13 -6.25
C THR A 38 0.47 0.30 -6.26
N ASN A 39 -0.64 0.59 -6.94
CA ASN A 39 -1.22 1.92 -6.98
C ASN A 39 -2.16 2.15 -5.78
N PHE A 40 -3.34 1.55 -5.79
CA PHE A 40 -4.34 1.72 -4.73
C PHE A 40 -4.08 0.80 -3.53
N GLY A 41 -3.59 -0.41 -3.78
CA GLY A 41 -3.26 -1.37 -2.72
C GLY A 41 -2.20 -0.83 -1.77
N ALA A 42 -1.21 -0.10 -2.27
CA ALA A 42 -0.16 0.51 -1.44
C ALA A 42 -0.74 1.34 -0.29
N HIS A 43 -1.83 2.08 -0.50
CA HIS A 43 -2.45 2.87 0.57
C HIS A 43 -3.06 2.03 1.69
N HIS A 44 -3.61 0.88 1.34
CA HIS A 44 -4.27 0.01 2.32
C HIS A 44 -3.27 -0.97 2.96
N LEU A 45 -2.32 -1.48 2.19
CA LEU A 45 -1.28 -2.36 2.72
C LEU A 45 -0.31 -1.59 3.63
N ASP A 46 -0.09 -0.31 3.39
CA ASP A 46 0.63 0.57 4.32
C ASP A 46 -0.08 0.67 5.68
N ILE A 47 -1.42 0.84 5.69
CA ILE A 47 -2.21 0.81 6.91
C ILE A 47 -2.09 -0.55 7.62
N VAL A 48 -2.04 -1.65 6.88
CA VAL A 48 -1.82 -2.98 7.45
C VAL A 48 -0.45 -3.07 8.11
N GLN A 49 0.61 -2.62 7.43
CA GLN A 49 1.98 -2.58 7.97
C GLN A 49 2.03 -1.80 9.31
N TRP A 50 1.43 -0.62 9.36
CA TRP A 50 1.34 0.17 10.58
C TRP A 50 0.56 -0.56 11.69
N GLY A 51 -0.63 -1.08 11.36
CA GLY A 51 -1.48 -1.76 12.32
C GLY A 51 -0.86 -3.04 12.91
N LEU A 52 0.04 -3.68 12.17
CA LEU A 52 0.77 -4.87 12.60
C LEU A 52 2.17 -4.55 13.19
N GLY A 53 2.61 -3.29 13.17
CA GLY A 53 3.94 -2.89 13.62
C GLY A 53 5.07 -3.43 12.73
N MET A 54 4.82 -3.48 11.40
CA MET A 54 5.72 -4.11 10.42
C MET A 54 6.50 -3.09 9.56
N ASP A 55 6.72 -1.89 10.04
CA ASP A 55 7.45 -0.84 9.31
C ASP A 55 8.85 -1.25 8.84
N ASN A 56 9.50 -2.17 9.58
CA ASN A 56 10.83 -2.68 9.26
C ASN A 56 10.83 -4.15 8.82
N SER A 57 9.67 -4.71 8.50
CA SER A 57 9.51 -6.13 8.17
C SER A 57 8.35 -6.31 7.18
N GLY A 58 7.78 -7.52 7.11
CA GLY A 58 6.67 -7.82 6.24
C GLY A 58 6.15 -9.24 6.42
N PRO A 59 5.34 -9.72 5.49
CA PRO A 59 4.81 -11.08 5.52
C PRO A 59 5.93 -12.11 5.31
N LEU A 60 5.72 -13.30 5.87
CA LEU A 60 6.59 -14.47 5.73
C LEU A 60 6.29 -15.24 4.44
N ALA A 61 5.06 -15.17 3.98
CA ALA A 61 4.59 -15.84 2.76
C ALA A 61 3.43 -15.05 2.13
N VAL A 62 3.29 -15.23 0.82
CA VAL A 62 2.14 -14.77 0.05
C VAL A 62 1.69 -15.89 -0.88
N GLU A 63 0.40 -16.11 -0.95
CA GLU A 63 -0.23 -17.04 -1.88
C GLU A 63 -1.50 -16.44 -2.46
N GLY A 64 -1.97 -16.93 -3.58
CA GLY A 64 -3.21 -16.45 -4.15
C GLY A 64 -3.43 -16.80 -5.60
N THR A 65 -4.43 -16.17 -6.17
CA THR A 65 -4.83 -16.34 -7.55
C THR A 65 -4.99 -15.01 -8.24
N ALA A 66 -4.73 -14.99 -9.54
CA ALA A 66 -4.85 -13.80 -10.35
C ALA A 66 -5.46 -14.14 -11.72
N ARG A 67 -6.19 -13.19 -12.27
CA ARG A 67 -6.76 -13.30 -13.61
C ARG A 67 -6.27 -12.15 -14.47
N PHE A 68 -5.78 -12.50 -15.66
CA PHE A 68 -5.28 -11.56 -16.64
C PHE A 68 -6.30 -11.38 -17.76
N HIS A 69 -6.32 -10.20 -18.37
CA HIS A 69 -7.16 -9.92 -19.53
C HIS A 69 -6.85 -10.89 -20.68
N LYS A 70 -7.88 -11.50 -21.27
CA LYS A 70 -7.72 -12.55 -22.29
C LYS A 70 -6.88 -12.13 -23.49
N GLN A 71 -7.02 -10.88 -23.94
CA GLN A 71 -6.29 -10.33 -25.08
C GLN A 71 -4.94 -9.72 -24.68
N ARG A 72 -4.58 -9.75 -23.39
CA ARG A 72 -3.31 -9.17 -22.88
C ARG A 72 -3.06 -7.72 -23.30
N TRP A 73 -4.11 -6.89 -23.29
CA TRP A 73 -3.97 -5.45 -23.56
C TRP A 73 -3.10 -4.76 -22.52
N TYR A 74 -3.12 -5.29 -21.30
CA TYR A 74 -2.24 -4.93 -20.19
C TYR A 74 -1.54 -6.17 -19.67
N GLU A 75 -0.42 -5.98 -19.01
CA GLU A 75 0.44 -7.09 -18.55
C GLU A 75 0.08 -7.52 -17.14
N VAL A 76 -0.42 -6.60 -16.30
CA VAL A 76 -0.78 -6.85 -14.90
C VAL A 76 -2.15 -7.54 -14.76
N PRO A 77 -2.42 -8.20 -13.62
CA PRO A 77 -3.73 -8.78 -13.36
C PRO A 77 -4.87 -7.76 -13.40
N GLU A 78 -5.99 -8.14 -13.96
CA GLU A 78 -7.25 -7.38 -13.87
C GLU A 78 -8.05 -7.71 -12.61
N TRP A 79 -7.74 -8.84 -11.98
CA TRP A 79 -8.34 -9.31 -10.76
C TRP A 79 -7.35 -10.21 -9.99
N PHE A 80 -7.39 -10.15 -8.66
CA PHE A 80 -6.59 -11.00 -7.78
C PHE A 80 -7.25 -11.20 -6.43
N GLU A 81 -6.92 -12.30 -5.79
CA GLU A 81 -7.11 -12.59 -4.38
C GLU A 81 -5.81 -13.14 -3.81
N LEU A 82 -5.31 -12.51 -2.76
CA LEU A 82 -4.04 -12.83 -2.13
C LEU A 82 -4.25 -13.03 -0.64
N THR A 83 -3.50 -13.98 -0.08
CA THR A 83 -3.36 -14.17 1.37
C THR A 83 -1.91 -13.97 1.74
N TYR A 84 -1.65 -12.99 2.59
CA TYR A 84 -0.34 -12.79 3.19
C TYR A 84 -0.33 -13.44 4.57
N THR A 85 0.71 -14.20 4.88
CA THR A 85 0.95 -14.75 6.21
C THR A 85 2.03 -13.95 6.90
N TYR A 86 1.67 -13.25 7.97
CA TYR A 86 2.56 -12.50 8.84
C TYR A 86 3.01 -13.33 10.04
N PRO A 87 4.02 -12.87 10.81
CA PRO A 87 4.38 -13.47 12.08
C PRO A 87 3.16 -13.63 13.01
N ASN A 88 3.25 -14.57 13.95
CA ASN A 88 2.18 -14.90 14.90
C ASN A 88 0.88 -15.43 14.22
N ASN A 89 1.03 -16.00 13.02
CA ASN A 89 -0.09 -16.58 12.24
C ASN A 89 -1.21 -15.57 11.95
N ILE A 90 -0.85 -14.31 11.71
CA ILE A 90 -1.79 -13.29 11.26
C ILE A 90 -1.93 -13.41 9.75
N HIS A 91 -3.17 -13.50 9.28
CA HIS A 91 -3.48 -13.58 7.86
C HIS A 91 -4.12 -12.29 7.37
N VAL A 92 -3.61 -11.76 6.27
CA VAL A 92 -4.15 -10.59 5.60
C VAL A 92 -4.69 -11.00 4.24
N LEU A 93 -6.01 -10.88 4.08
CA LEU A 93 -6.70 -11.14 2.82
C LEU A 93 -6.76 -9.84 2.00
N CYS A 94 -6.24 -9.86 0.80
CA CYS A 94 -6.20 -8.73 -0.10
C CYS A 94 -6.84 -9.10 -1.44
N GLY A 95 -7.84 -8.36 -1.85
CA GLY A 95 -8.53 -8.64 -3.11
C GLY A 95 -9.02 -7.38 -3.80
N GLN A 96 -9.31 -7.53 -5.07
CA GLN A 96 -9.84 -6.47 -5.92
C GLN A 96 -11.26 -6.83 -6.35
N ASN A 97 -12.21 -5.91 -6.14
CA ASN A 97 -13.60 -6.04 -6.58
C ASN A 97 -14.35 -7.28 -6.03
N ASN A 98 -14.04 -7.67 -4.78
CA ASN A 98 -14.69 -8.80 -4.12
C ASN A 98 -15.94 -8.40 -3.30
N GLY A 99 -16.56 -7.27 -3.63
CA GLY A 99 -17.78 -6.79 -2.97
C GLY A 99 -17.57 -6.11 -1.62
N THR A 100 -16.32 -6.00 -1.15
CA THR A 100 -15.98 -5.27 0.06
C THR A 100 -15.81 -3.78 -0.21
N ARG A 101 -16.03 -2.97 0.82
CA ARG A 101 -15.70 -1.54 0.76
C ARG A 101 -14.17 -1.35 0.78
N GLY A 102 -13.67 -0.33 0.05
CA GLY A 102 -12.25 -0.01 0.08
C GLY A 102 -11.80 0.44 1.47
N GLY A 103 -10.69 -0.10 1.95
CA GLY A 103 -10.14 0.15 3.28
C GLY A 103 -9.50 -1.10 3.85
N VAL A 104 -9.23 -1.08 5.15
CA VAL A 104 -8.66 -2.19 5.91
C VAL A 104 -9.59 -2.52 7.08
N GLU A 105 -9.94 -3.79 7.24
CA GLU A 105 -10.63 -4.30 8.41
C GLU A 105 -9.69 -5.17 9.23
N PHE A 106 -9.46 -4.78 10.48
CA PHE A 106 -8.75 -5.60 11.46
C PHE A 106 -9.78 -6.38 12.29
N GLN A 107 -9.62 -7.69 12.34
CA GLN A 107 -10.45 -8.56 13.17
C GLN A 107 -9.61 -9.09 14.33
N GLY A 108 -9.98 -8.68 15.54
CA GLY A 108 -9.32 -9.07 16.77
C GLY A 108 -10.23 -9.81 17.73
N THR A 109 -9.69 -10.28 18.83
CA THR A 109 -10.45 -11.01 19.87
C THR A 109 -11.49 -10.16 20.59
N ARG A 110 -11.37 -8.82 20.54
CA ARG A 110 -12.28 -7.88 21.19
C ARG A 110 -13.32 -7.27 20.23
N GLY A 111 -13.19 -7.53 18.93
CA GLY A 111 -14.09 -6.97 17.91
C GLY A 111 -13.36 -6.63 16.63
N LYS A 112 -13.96 -5.75 15.84
CA LYS A 112 -13.47 -5.33 14.53
C LYS A 112 -13.17 -3.85 14.50
N LEU A 113 -12.14 -3.48 13.72
CA LEU A 113 -11.78 -2.10 13.45
C LEU A 113 -11.66 -1.92 11.94
N PHE A 114 -12.42 -1.01 11.37
CA PHE A 114 -12.30 -0.62 9.97
C PHE A 114 -11.64 0.74 9.84
N VAL A 115 -10.69 0.85 8.93
CA VAL A 115 -9.94 2.09 8.66
C VAL A 115 -9.89 2.33 7.15
N ASP A 116 -10.23 3.55 6.76
CA ASP A 116 -9.91 4.07 5.43
C ASP A 116 -9.31 5.49 5.56
N ARG A 117 -9.13 6.20 4.45
CA ARG A 117 -8.53 7.54 4.44
C ARG A 117 -9.40 8.64 5.07
N ARG A 118 -10.65 8.36 5.41
CA ARG A 118 -11.64 9.35 5.86
C ARG A 118 -12.21 9.06 7.23
N ARG A 119 -12.17 7.78 7.65
CA ARG A 119 -12.88 7.34 8.84
C ARG A 119 -12.22 6.14 9.50
N ILE A 120 -12.53 6.00 10.77
CA ILE A 120 -12.29 4.83 11.58
C ILE A 120 -13.61 4.41 12.20
N GLU A 121 -13.94 3.13 12.14
CA GLU A 121 -15.16 2.55 12.69
C GLU A 121 -14.78 1.31 13.49
N ALA A 122 -15.53 1.00 14.53
CA ALA A 122 -15.33 -0.21 15.32
C ALA A 122 -16.66 -0.90 15.64
N ASP A 123 -16.57 -2.20 15.81
CA ASP A 123 -17.64 -3.05 16.30
C ASP A 123 -17.09 -3.98 17.40
N PRO A 124 -17.47 -3.77 18.68
CA PRO A 124 -18.41 -2.75 19.16
C PRO A 124 -17.81 -1.32 19.14
N PRO A 125 -18.65 -0.26 19.01
CA PRO A 125 -18.18 1.13 18.92
C PRO A 125 -17.40 1.63 20.15
N GLU A 126 -17.57 0.98 21.27
CA GLU A 126 -16.86 1.27 22.54
C GLU A 126 -15.34 1.10 22.42
N LEU A 127 -14.87 0.30 21.47
CA LEU A 127 -13.42 0.13 21.23
C LEU A 127 -12.74 1.47 20.89
N LEU A 128 -13.43 2.38 20.20
CA LEU A 128 -12.88 3.70 19.85
C LEU A 128 -12.87 4.69 21.03
N LYS A 129 -13.61 4.38 22.09
CA LYS A 129 -13.69 5.24 23.28
C LYS A 129 -12.67 4.87 24.35
N GLN A 130 -11.99 3.75 24.20
CA GLN A 130 -10.98 3.30 25.16
C GLN A 130 -9.75 4.22 25.07
N PRO A 131 -9.32 4.82 26.19
CA PRO A 131 -8.09 5.60 26.18
C PRO A 131 -6.88 4.68 25.96
N LEU A 132 -5.92 5.17 25.20
CA LEU A 132 -4.65 4.46 25.05
C LEU A 132 -3.89 4.49 26.38
N GLY A 133 -3.46 3.34 26.84
CA GLY A 133 -2.59 3.18 28.00
C GLY A 133 -1.14 3.56 27.70
N ASP A 134 -0.29 3.56 28.74
CA ASP A 134 1.13 3.95 28.62
C ASP A 134 1.94 2.97 27.75
N LYS A 135 1.49 1.71 27.66
CA LYS A 135 2.14 0.65 26.90
C LYS A 135 1.62 0.49 25.47
N ASP A 136 0.56 1.24 25.11
CA ASP A 136 -0.02 1.12 23.80
C ASP A 136 0.81 1.87 22.75
N THR A 137 0.91 1.28 21.56
CA THR A 137 1.62 1.90 20.45
C THR A 137 0.93 3.20 20.04
N ARG A 138 1.70 4.28 19.99
CA ARG A 138 1.26 5.58 19.49
C ARG A 138 1.98 5.88 18.18
N LEU A 139 1.20 6.08 17.14
CA LEU A 139 1.77 6.49 15.84
C LEU A 139 2.24 7.95 15.91
N PRO A 140 3.33 8.31 15.22
CA PRO A 140 3.76 9.69 15.06
C PRO A 140 2.65 10.50 14.38
N VAL A 141 2.45 11.73 14.85
CA VAL A 141 1.48 12.64 14.25
C VAL A 141 2.21 13.70 13.44
N SER A 142 1.80 13.89 12.19
CA SER A 142 2.24 15.00 11.35
C SER A 142 1.03 15.68 10.72
N THR A 143 0.83 16.92 11.05
CA THR A 143 -0.23 17.76 10.45
C THR A 143 0.21 18.41 9.15
N ASN A 144 1.51 18.40 8.86
CA ASN A 144 2.08 18.93 7.64
C ASN A 144 3.27 18.06 7.20
N HIS A 145 3.02 17.21 6.22
CA HIS A 145 3.99 16.24 5.74
C HIS A 145 5.24 16.90 5.09
N HIS A 146 5.04 17.97 4.35
CA HIS A 146 6.16 18.72 3.75
C HIS A 146 7.02 19.39 4.82
N ALA A 147 6.40 19.98 5.84
CA ALA A 147 7.15 20.57 6.95
C ALA A 147 7.97 19.51 7.69
N ASN A 148 7.38 18.33 7.96
CA ASN A 148 8.11 17.22 8.58
C ASN A 148 9.34 16.80 7.77
N TRP A 149 9.21 16.70 6.46
CA TRP A 149 10.31 16.37 5.58
C TRP A 149 11.41 17.43 5.58
N LEU A 150 11.06 18.71 5.45
CA LEU A 150 12.03 19.81 5.47
C LEU A 150 12.75 19.95 6.83
N GLU A 151 12.03 19.77 7.91
CA GLU A 151 12.58 19.77 9.27
C GLU A 151 13.54 18.60 9.49
N ALA A 152 13.19 17.41 8.99
CA ALA A 152 14.04 16.23 9.04
C ALA A 152 15.38 16.48 8.33
N ILE A 153 15.35 17.08 7.13
CA ILE A 153 16.56 17.46 6.39
C ILE A 153 17.41 18.44 7.20
N ARG A 154 16.83 19.52 7.73
CA ARG A 154 17.53 20.55 8.51
C ARG A 154 18.15 19.97 9.78
N ALA A 155 17.48 19.01 10.41
CA ALA A 155 17.91 18.40 11.65
C ALA A 155 18.84 17.17 11.45
N GLY A 156 19.09 16.75 10.20
CA GLY A 156 19.88 15.56 9.90
C GLY A 156 19.28 14.26 10.46
N ARG A 157 17.94 14.17 10.51
CA ARG A 157 17.21 13.00 11.01
C ARG A 157 16.25 12.44 9.96
N LEU A 158 15.73 11.24 10.19
CA LEU A 158 14.72 10.65 9.33
C LEU A 158 13.35 11.34 9.51
N PRO A 159 12.57 11.53 8.44
CA PRO A 159 11.17 11.91 8.52
C PRO A 159 10.32 10.76 9.08
N ILE A 160 9.06 11.03 9.43
CA ILE A 160 8.14 10.01 9.96
C ILE A 160 7.81 8.89 8.97
N CYS A 161 7.98 9.14 7.68
CA CYS A 161 7.84 8.15 6.61
C CYS A 161 9.13 8.18 5.81
N ASP A 162 10.14 7.48 6.28
CA ASP A 162 11.42 7.39 5.61
C ASP A 162 11.41 6.41 4.44
N ALA A 163 12.54 6.31 3.74
CA ALA A 163 12.65 5.46 2.56
C ALA A 163 12.50 3.96 2.87
N GLU A 164 12.93 3.51 4.06
CA GLU A 164 12.80 2.10 4.46
C GLU A 164 11.33 1.75 4.68
N ILE A 165 10.58 2.55 5.41
CA ILE A 165 9.14 2.36 5.64
C ILE A 165 8.40 2.31 4.28
N GLY A 166 8.67 3.28 3.41
CA GLY A 166 8.07 3.32 2.08
C GLY A 166 8.44 2.10 1.22
N HIS A 167 9.71 1.66 1.30
CA HIS A 167 10.18 0.45 0.63
C HIS A 167 9.46 -0.80 1.13
N ARG A 168 9.27 -0.96 2.43
CA ARG A 168 8.56 -2.12 3.01
C ARG A 168 7.11 -2.18 2.55
N SER A 169 6.39 -1.08 2.61
CA SER A 169 5.01 -1.01 2.12
C SER A 169 4.91 -1.31 0.62
N ALA A 170 5.83 -0.77 -0.20
CA ALA A 170 5.88 -1.08 -1.62
C ALA A 170 6.23 -2.56 -1.89
N THR A 171 7.09 -3.16 -1.08
CA THR A 171 7.50 -4.57 -1.22
C THR A 171 6.34 -5.53 -0.97
N VAL A 172 5.44 -5.21 -0.06
CA VAL A 172 4.23 -6.02 0.18
C VAL A 172 3.32 -6.04 -1.04
N CYS A 173 3.28 -4.95 -1.79
CA CYS A 173 2.54 -4.88 -3.05
C CYS A 173 3.21 -5.65 -4.19
#